data_4dbb2e058d4f445daa3d193986729a0e
#
_entry.id   4dbb2e058d4f445daa3d193986729a0e
#
_cell.length_a   1.000
_cell.length_b   1.000
_cell.length_c   1.000
_cell.angle_alpha   90.00
_cell.angle_beta   90.00
_cell.angle_gamma   90.00
#
_symmetry.space_group_name_H-M   'P 1'
#
loop_
_entity.id
_entity.type
_entity.pdbx_description
1 polymer ?
#
loop_
_entity_poly.entity_id
_entity_poly.type
_entity_poly.pdbx_seq_one_letter_code
_entity_poly.pdbx_strand_id
1 'polypeptide(L)'
;MSDKTHGDRSDGEPGIGGRREFLKKLGAGAAAAATVAAAPVPAWDGQTFKDAFADLFRKHYQKMSPEEIDAALRRIERKAASRLGVSIECSNTPPIDGVVFGYAINIDVCKGYRDCVTACVKENNLGRDSQVQYIRVLEMEQGTLDLEHGDHYYDHETVPAEGKYYLPVQCMQCDDPPCVKACPVEATWMEPDGVVVVDYDWCIGCRYCMTACPYWARHFNWTEPEIPAEEFNPNTHYLGNRPRTKGVVEKCHFCLQRTRVGRQPACLEACPTGARVFGNLLDPQSEIRWILQNKTVFRLKEELGTEPKFWYYTD
;
A
#
# COMPACT_ATOMS: atom_id res chain seq x y z
N MET A 1 -62.64 33.55 7.80
CA MET A 1 -62.13 34.90 7.51
C MET A 1 -60.63 34.70 7.43
N SER A 2 -60.10 34.38 6.29
CA SER A 2 -59.53 35.19 5.21
C SER A 2 -58.39 36.06 5.73
N ASP A 3 -57.19 35.76 5.35
CA ASP A 3 -56.63 36.46 4.21
C ASP A 3 -55.38 35.73 3.67
N LYS A 4 -55.31 35.59 2.36
CA LYS A 4 -54.15 35.08 1.58
C LYS A 4 -53.42 36.27 1.04
N THR A 5 -52.13 36.40 1.34
CA THR A 5 -51.26 37.27 0.53
C THR A 5 -50.25 36.42 -0.23
N HIS A 6 -50.39 36.43 -1.55
CA HIS A 6 -49.45 35.94 -2.53
C HIS A 6 -48.20 36.84 -2.54
N GLY A 7 -47.05 36.25 -2.32
CA GLY A 7 -45.75 36.87 -2.55
C GLY A 7 -45.18 36.34 -3.87
N ASP A 8 -44.96 37.28 -4.76
CA ASP A 8 -44.39 37.19 -6.09
C ASP A 8 -42.99 36.54 -6.08
N ARG A 9 -42.80 35.51 -6.90
CA ARG A 9 -41.47 34.91 -7.18
C ARG A 9 -41.02 35.47 -8.53
N SER A 10 -40.09 36.38 -8.49
CA SER A 10 -39.31 36.77 -9.65
C SER A 10 -38.24 35.72 -9.94
N ASP A 11 -38.44 34.95 -10.98
CA ASP A 11 -37.49 34.01 -11.56
C ASP A 11 -36.32 34.78 -12.20
N GLY A 12 -35.17 34.78 -11.54
CA GLY A 12 -33.91 35.22 -12.10
C GLY A 12 -33.15 34.04 -12.75
N GLU A 13 -33.34 33.85 -14.04
CA GLU A 13 -32.47 32.95 -14.82
C GLU A 13 -31.02 33.45 -14.77
N PRO A 14 -30.01 32.57 -14.55
CA PRO A 14 -28.62 32.93 -14.71
C PRO A 14 -28.29 33.03 -16.20
N GLY A 15 -28.21 34.27 -16.68
CA GLY A 15 -27.82 34.58 -18.04
C GLY A 15 -26.50 33.92 -18.44
N ILE A 16 -26.56 33.11 -19.49
CA ILE A 16 -25.42 32.54 -20.18
C ILE A 16 -24.58 33.70 -20.72
N GLY A 17 -23.46 33.96 -20.03
CA GLY A 17 -22.47 34.96 -20.44
C GLY A 17 -22.01 34.68 -21.87
N GLY A 18 -22.26 35.63 -22.80
CA GLY A 18 -22.10 35.44 -24.23
C GLY A 18 -20.65 35.14 -24.62
N ARG A 19 -20.44 34.53 -25.79
CA ARG A 19 -19.13 34.21 -26.42
C ARG A 19 -18.07 35.33 -26.26
N ARG A 20 -18.49 36.57 -26.15
CA ARG A 20 -17.63 37.74 -25.96
C ARG A 20 -16.98 37.82 -24.56
N GLU A 21 -17.68 37.33 -23.54
CA GLU A 21 -17.15 37.28 -22.14
C GLU A 21 -16.21 36.10 -21.95
N PHE A 22 -16.51 34.98 -22.61
CA PHE A 22 -15.61 33.82 -22.67
C PHE A 22 -14.27 34.16 -23.35
N LEU A 23 -14.33 34.90 -24.48
CA LEU A 23 -13.13 35.34 -25.19
C LEU A 23 -12.32 36.40 -24.40
N LYS A 24 -12.97 37.26 -23.62
CA LYS A 24 -12.28 38.19 -22.70
C LYS A 24 -11.55 37.46 -21.60
N LYS A 25 -12.14 36.37 -21.05
CA LYS A 25 -11.47 35.52 -20.04
C LYS A 25 -10.31 34.72 -20.64
N LEU A 26 -10.41 34.26 -21.89
CA LEU A 26 -9.29 33.65 -22.62
C LEU A 26 -8.16 34.65 -22.92
N GLY A 27 -8.50 35.91 -23.28
CA GLY A 27 -7.52 36.96 -23.49
C GLY A 27 -6.77 37.37 -22.21
N ALA A 28 -7.47 37.39 -21.07
CA ALA A 28 -6.86 37.65 -19.77
C ALA A 28 -5.94 36.50 -19.31
N GLY A 29 -6.29 35.26 -19.66
CA GLY A 29 -5.44 34.09 -19.43
C GLY A 29 -4.14 34.12 -20.25
N ALA A 30 -4.22 34.57 -21.50
CA ALA A 30 -3.05 34.72 -22.38
C ALA A 30 -2.11 35.85 -21.90
N ALA A 31 -2.66 36.96 -21.38
CA ALA A 31 -1.86 38.05 -20.78
C ALA A 31 -1.18 37.63 -19.47
N ALA A 32 -1.85 36.81 -18.63
CA ALA A 32 -1.25 36.21 -17.44
C ALA A 32 -0.14 35.21 -17.78
N ALA A 33 -0.27 34.46 -18.85
CA ALA A 33 0.76 33.55 -19.35
C ALA A 33 2.01 34.33 -19.84
N ALA A 34 1.83 35.50 -20.43
CA ALA A 34 2.95 36.35 -20.89
C ALA A 34 3.72 37.00 -19.71
N THR A 35 3.05 37.30 -18.59
CA THR A 35 3.72 37.82 -17.38
C THR A 35 4.43 36.74 -16.58
N VAL A 36 4.00 35.48 -16.65
CA VAL A 36 4.73 34.34 -16.07
C VAL A 36 6.01 34.03 -16.85
N ALA A 37 6.05 34.33 -18.15
CA ALA A 37 7.26 34.15 -18.98
C ALA A 37 8.41 35.10 -18.63
N ALA A 38 8.17 36.14 -17.81
CA ALA A 38 9.20 37.08 -17.36
C ALA A 38 9.74 36.78 -15.94
N ALA A 39 9.18 35.81 -15.24
CA ALA A 39 9.80 35.29 -14.03
C ALA A 39 11.03 34.47 -14.44
N PRO A 40 12.17 34.57 -13.69
CA PRO A 40 13.30 33.69 -13.95
C PRO A 40 12.84 32.26 -13.81
N VAL A 41 12.71 31.57 -14.96
CA VAL A 41 12.45 30.12 -14.99
C VAL A 41 13.64 29.51 -14.23
N PRO A 42 13.39 28.81 -13.10
CA PRO A 42 14.49 28.12 -12.46
C PRO A 42 15.14 27.27 -13.52
N ALA A 43 16.46 27.37 -13.65
CA ALA A 43 17.22 26.62 -14.64
C ALA A 43 16.96 25.14 -14.41
N TRP A 44 16.02 24.59 -15.16
CA TRP A 44 15.77 23.15 -15.18
C TRP A 44 17.02 22.53 -15.75
N ASP A 45 17.75 21.78 -14.96
CA ASP A 45 18.78 20.96 -15.52
C ASP A 45 18.14 20.01 -16.54
N GLY A 46 18.88 19.67 -17.59
CA GLY A 46 18.34 18.83 -18.66
C GLY A 46 17.90 17.44 -18.16
N GLN A 47 18.30 17.03 -16.95
CA GLN A 47 17.93 15.77 -16.35
C GLN A 47 16.55 15.84 -15.67
N THR A 48 16.25 16.91 -14.95
CA THR A 48 14.93 17.17 -14.35
C THR A 48 13.85 17.22 -15.44
N PHE A 49 14.13 17.85 -16.59
CA PHE A 49 13.23 17.86 -17.74
C PHE A 49 13.01 16.46 -18.32
N LYS A 50 14.09 15.68 -18.50
CA LYS A 50 14.00 14.30 -19.01
C LYS A 50 13.21 13.41 -18.06
N ASP A 51 13.36 13.56 -16.75
CA ASP A 51 12.63 12.79 -15.76
C ASP A 51 11.13 13.14 -15.75
N ALA A 52 10.78 14.43 -15.84
CA ALA A 52 9.41 14.88 -15.97
C ALA A 52 8.74 14.38 -17.27
N PHE A 53 9.47 14.40 -18.39
CA PHE A 53 9.00 13.88 -19.66
C PHE A 53 8.82 12.36 -19.61
N ALA A 54 9.75 11.62 -19.03
CA ALA A 54 9.64 10.18 -18.86
C ALA A 54 8.47 9.76 -17.95
N ASP A 55 8.08 10.61 -16.98
CA ASP A 55 6.90 10.39 -16.17
C ASP A 55 5.60 10.53 -16.96
N LEU A 56 5.56 11.39 -17.97
CA LEU A 56 4.38 11.55 -18.83
C LEU A 56 4.15 10.31 -19.73
N PHE A 57 5.22 9.62 -20.10
CA PHE A 57 5.21 8.43 -20.97
C PHE A 57 5.50 7.13 -20.21
N ARG A 58 5.13 7.06 -18.92
CA ARG A 58 5.29 5.83 -18.12
C ARG A 58 4.66 4.63 -18.80
N LYS A 59 5.34 3.51 -18.71
CA LYS A 59 4.80 2.21 -19.14
C LYS A 59 4.44 1.36 -17.93
N HIS A 60 3.49 0.47 -18.11
CA HIS A 60 3.20 -0.58 -17.15
C HIS A 60 4.44 -1.46 -16.94
N TYR A 61 4.80 -1.74 -15.69
CA TYR A 61 6.00 -2.48 -15.31
C TYR A 61 6.19 -3.80 -16.10
N GLN A 62 5.13 -4.61 -16.24
CA GLN A 62 5.19 -5.88 -16.97
C GLN A 62 5.47 -5.72 -18.48
N LYS A 63 5.40 -4.51 -19.02
CA LYS A 63 5.64 -4.20 -20.44
C LYS A 63 6.96 -3.45 -20.67
N MET A 64 7.72 -3.18 -19.61
CA MET A 64 9.03 -2.53 -19.70
C MET A 64 10.09 -3.52 -20.13
N SER A 65 11.03 -3.07 -20.99
CA SER A 65 12.27 -3.79 -21.22
C SER A 65 13.20 -3.68 -20.00
N PRO A 66 14.23 -4.54 -19.89
CA PRO A 66 15.22 -4.42 -18.83
C PRO A 66 15.86 -3.02 -18.74
N GLU A 67 16.17 -2.41 -19.87
CA GLU A 67 16.78 -1.07 -19.96
C GLU A 67 15.80 0.02 -19.48
N GLU A 68 14.50 -0.15 -19.77
CA GLU A 68 13.44 0.75 -19.28
C GLU A 68 13.25 0.63 -17.76
N ILE A 69 13.34 -0.58 -17.23
CA ILE A 69 13.30 -0.82 -15.77
C ILE A 69 14.50 -0.15 -15.12
N ASP A 70 15.72 -0.36 -15.61
CA ASP A 70 16.93 0.27 -15.10
C ASP A 70 16.84 1.80 -15.13
N ALA A 71 16.29 2.37 -16.20
CA ALA A 71 16.07 3.81 -16.30
C ALA A 71 15.04 4.30 -15.24
N ALA A 72 13.99 3.50 -14.99
CA ALA A 72 12.99 3.80 -13.97
C ALA A 72 13.59 3.74 -12.56
N LEU A 73 14.42 2.74 -12.25
CA LEU A 73 15.12 2.62 -10.96
C LEU A 73 15.99 3.87 -10.71
N ARG A 74 16.86 4.21 -11.65
CA ARG A 74 17.72 5.42 -11.56
C ARG A 74 16.90 6.71 -11.41
N ARG A 75 15.73 6.80 -12.02
CA ARG A 75 14.82 7.94 -11.86
C ARG A 75 14.25 8.01 -10.43
N ILE A 76 13.84 6.86 -9.88
CA ILE A 76 13.32 6.77 -8.50
C ILE A 76 14.40 7.20 -7.50
N GLU A 77 15.64 6.72 -7.66
CA GLU A 77 16.80 7.08 -6.83
C GLU A 77 17.10 8.59 -6.87
N ARG A 78 17.15 9.18 -8.07
CA ARG A 78 17.33 10.63 -8.22
C ARG A 78 16.20 11.42 -7.56
N LYS A 79 14.95 10.97 -7.71
CA LYS A 79 13.80 11.63 -7.07
C LYS A 79 13.88 11.54 -5.55
N ALA A 80 14.26 10.41 -4.99
CA ALA A 80 14.46 10.27 -3.56
C ALA A 80 15.54 11.21 -3.05
N ALA A 81 16.69 11.29 -3.73
CA ALA A 81 17.77 12.21 -3.37
C ALA A 81 17.34 13.68 -3.45
N SER A 82 16.63 14.08 -4.52
CA SER A 82 16.24 15.49 -4.72
C SER A 82 15.07 15.95 -3.86
N ARG A 83 14.08 15.07 -3.57
CA ARG A 83 12.84 15.43 -2.86
C ARG A 83 12.87 15.11 -1.38
N LEU A 84 13.49 14.00 -1.00
CA LEU A 84 13.52 13.49 0.37
C LEU A 84 14.87 13.68 1.04
N GLY A 85 15.91 14.09 0.29
CA GLY A 85 17.26 14.22 0.82
C GLY A 85 17.92 12.89 1.21
N VAL A 86 17.39 11.76 0.73
CA VAL A 86 17.87 10.42 1.07
C VAL A 86 18.47 9.72 -0.15
N SER A 87 19.59 9.02 0.05
CA SER A 87 20.14 8.12 -0.96
C SER A 87 19.53 6.75 -0.78
N ILE A 88 18.96 6.20 -1.84
CA ILE A 88 18.38 4.85 -1.83
C ILE A 88 19.02 3.99 -2.91
N GLU A 89 19.01 2.69 -2.69
CA GLU A 89 19.28 1.67 -3.69
C GLU A 89 17.96 0.97 -4.02
N CYS A 90 17.50 1.12 -5.26
CA CYS A 90 16.21 0.57 -5.69
C CYS A 90 16.44 -0.67 -6.56
N SER A 91 16.18 -1.84 -6.00
CA SER A 91 16.33 -3.13 -6.69
C SER A 91 15.08 -3.51 -7.50
N ASN A 92 15.30 -4.45 -8.42
CA ASN A 92 14.24 -5.13 -9.16
C ASN A 92 14.47 -6.66 -9.11
N THR A 93 14.74 -7.19 -7.93
CA THR A 93 14.97 -8.63 -7.75
C THR A 93 13.73 -9.41 -8.21
N PRO A 94 13.87 -10.33 -9.19
CA PRO A 94 12.74 -11.07 -9.73
C PRO A 94 12.16 -12.07 -8.71
N PRO A 95 10.95 -12.58 -8.95
CA PRO A 95 10.40 -13.72 -8.22
C PRO A 95 11.37 -14.91 -8.23
N ILE A 96 11.37 -15.68 -7.15
CA ILE A 96 12.23 -16.86 -7.03
C ILE A 96 11.51 -18.04 -7.67
N ASP A 97 12.17 -18.72 -8.62
CA ASP A 97 11.62 -19.89 -9.27
C ASP A 97 11.40 -21.05 -8.28
N GLY A 98 10.26 -21.75 -8.42
CA GLY A 98 9.90 -22.85 -7.53
C GLY A 98 9.55 -22.46 -6.10
N VAL A 99 9.25 -21.20 -5.87
CA VAL A 99 8.80 -20.68 -4.57
C VAL A 99 7.38 -20.12 -4.69
N VAL A 100 6.53 -20.48 -3.74
CA VAL A 100 5.25 -19.81 -3.46
C VAL A 100 5.22 -19.48 -1.98
N PHE A 101 5.21 -18.22 -1.65
CA PHE A 101 5.26 -17.78 -0.25
C PHE A 101 3.90 -17.93 0.44
N GLY A 102 3.96 -18.45 1.68
CA GLY A 102 2.85 -18.49 2.60
C GLY A 102 3.22 -17.98 3.98
N TYR A 103 2.22 -17.68 4.78
CA TYR A 103 2.36 -17.13 6.12
C TYR A 103 1.44 -17.85 7.10
N ALA A 104 1.91 -18.08 8.33
CA ALA A 104 1.08 -18.60 9.40
C ALA A 104 1.34 -17.84 10.70
N ILE A 105 0.31 -17.75 11.55
CA ILE A 105 0.40 -17.13 12.88
C ILE A 105 -0.19 -18.08 13.92
N ASN A 106 0.59 -18.37 14.96
CA ASN A 106 0.11 -19.00 16.17
C ASN A 106 -0.60 -17.96 17.05
N ILE A 107 -1.90 -18.08 17.22
CA ILE A 107 -2.68 -17.12 17.99
C ILE A 107 -2.56 -17.36 19.51
N ASP A 108 -2.21 -18.54 19.96
CA ASP A 108 -2.04 -18.84 21.37
C ASP A 108 -0.79 -18.15 21.97
N VAL A 109 0.26 -17.99 21.15
CA VAL A 109 1.50 -17.35 21.60
C VAL A 109 1.58 -15.87 21.25
N CYS A 110 0.66 -15.35 20.43
CA CYS A 110 0.61 -13.91 20.15
C CYS A 110 0.12 -13.16 21.41
N LYS A 111 0.94 -12.23 21.90
CA LYS A 111 0.66 -11.47 23.14
C LYS A 111 0.32 -9.99 22.90
N GLY A 112 0.15 -9.57 21.66
CA GLY A 112 -0.30 -8.21 21.34
C GLY A 112 0.76 -7.10 21.42
N TYR A 113 2.04 -7.40 21.59
CA TYR A 113 3.11 -6.39 21.78
C TYR A 113 3.30 -5.39 20.64
N ARG A 114 2.80 -5.69 19.45
CA ARG A 114 2.85 -4.82 18.25
C ARG A 114 4.24 -4.52 17.68
N ASP A 115 5.32 -5.16 18.16
CA ASP A 115 6.67 -5.02 17.58
C ASP A 115 6.68 -5.32 16.08
N CYS A 116 5.86 -6.27 15.64
CA CYS A 116 5.67 -6.58 14.23
C CYS A 116 5.09 -5.41 13.43
N VAL A 117 4.25 -4.56 14.04
CA VAL A 117 3.68 -3.36 13.41
C VAL A 117 4.77 -2.31 13.25
N THR A 118 5.50 -2.02 14.33
CA THR A 118 6.60 -1.05 14.34
C THR A 118 7.70 -1.43 13.34
N ALA A 119 8.11 -2.70 13.34
CA ALA A 119 9.10 -3.21 12.39
C ALA A 119 8.61 -3.12 10.93
N CYS A 120 7.32 -3.40 10.68
CA CYS A 120 6.73 -3.29 9.35
C CYS A 120 6.70 -1.83 8.87
N VAL A 121 6.34 -0.89 9.74
CA VAL A 121 6.31 0.56 9.44
C VAL A 121 7.70 1.05 9.04
N LYS A 122 8.74 0.69 9.81
CA LYS A 122 10.13 1.07 9.54
C LYS A 122 10.66 0.43 8.26
N GLU A 123 10.55 -0.88 8.15
CA GLU A 123 11.09 -1.65 7.02
C GLU A 123 10.49 -1.22 5.67
N ASN A 124 9.18 -0.93 5.68
CA ASN A 124 8.45 -0.68 4.43
C ASN A 124 8.28 0.81 4.12
N ASN A 125 9.02 1.69 4.79
CA ASN A 125 8.98 3.13 4.54
C ASN A 125 7.54 3.68 4.56
N LEU A 126 6.74 3.30 5.58
CA LEU A 126 5.40 3.84 5.77
C LEU A 126 5.48 5.22 6.42
N GLY A 127 4.56 6.12 6.07
CA GLY A 127 4.49 7.44 6.70
C GLY A 127 4.32 7.35 8.22
N ARG A 128 5.02 8.20 8.97
CA ARG A 128 4.91 8.26 10.43
C ARG A 128 3.68 9.05 10.86
N ASP A 129 3.21 9.94 10.01
CA ASP A 129 2.06 10.83 10.19
C ASP A 129 0.72 10.21 9.73
N SER A 130 0.77 9.30 8.74
CA SER A 130 -0.41 8.86 7.99
C SER A 130 -1.24 7.77 8.67
N GLN A 131 -0.80 7.23 9.80
CA GLN A 131 -1.41 6.07 10.49
C GLN A 131 -1.57 4.82 9.60
N VAL A 132 -0.94 4.78 8.41
CA VAL A 132 -0.97 3.62 7.53
C VAL A 132 -0.14 2.50 8.16
N GLN A 133 -0.81 1.41 8.48
CA GLN A 133 -0.20 0.21 9.03
C GLN A 133 -0.64 -1.00 8.20
N TYR A 134 0.32 -1.77 7.67
CA TYR A 134 -0.02 -2.99 6.92
C TYR A 134 -0.51 -4.13 7.81
N ILE A 135 -0.21 -4.06 9.10
CA ILE A 135 -0.60 -5.04 10.10
C ILE A 135 -1.46 -4.34 11.15
N ARG A 136 -2.67 -4.82 11.35
CA ARG A 136 -3.52 -4.48 12.48
C ARG A 136 -3.52 -5.65 13.43
N VAL A 137 -3.19 -5.43 14.68
CA VAL A 137 -3.33 -6.46 15.72
C VAL A 137 -4.64 -6.15 16.43
N LEU A 138 -5.60 -7.05 16.36
CA LEU A 138 -6.91 -6.89 16.97
C LEU A 138 -6.91 -7.55 18.35
N GLU A 139 -7.25 -6.79 19.37
CA GLU A 139 -7.56 -7.33 20.69
C GLU A 139 -9.01 -7.81 20.73
N MET A 140 -9.22 -9.03 21.15
CA MET A 140 -10.54 -9.68 21.19
C MET A 140 -10.77 -10.40 22.52
N GLU A 141 -12.03 -10.53 22.91
CA GLU A 141 -12.44 -11.38 24.02
C GLU A 141 -12.23 -12.85 23.68
N GLN A 142 -11.73 -13.63 24.62
CA GLN A 142 -11.62 -15.09 24.44
C GLN A 142 -12.98 -15.71 24.08
N GLY A 143 -12.97 -16.61 23.10
CA GLY A 143 -14.18 -17.28 22.61
C GLY A 143 -15.00 -16.46 21.59
N THR A 144 -14.56 -15.28 21.21
CA THR A 144 -15.18 -14.47 20.14
C THR A 144 -14.29 -14.33 18.93
N LEU A 145 -14.87 -14.08 17.76
CA LEU A 145 -14.14 -13.69 16.54
C LEU A 145 -14.92 -12.56 15.85
N ASP A 146 -14.59 -11.34 16.19
CA ASP A 146 -15.20 -10.14 15.62
C ASP A 146 -14.12 -9.29 14.94
N LEU A 147 -13.97 -9.46 13.63
CA LEU A 147 -12.96 -8.74 12.84
C LEU A 147 -13.32 -7.28 12.57
N GLU A 148 -14.60 -6.93 12.74
CA GLU A 148 -15.11 -5.60 12.39
C GLU A 148 -15.02 -4.65 13.58
N HIS A 149 -15.22 -5.16 14.80
CA HIS A 149 -15.20 -4.37 16.03
C HIS A 149 -13.99 -4.64 16.93
N GLY A 150 -13.09 -5.57 16.53
CA GLY A 150 -11.85 -5.83 17.29
C GLY A 150 -11.01 -4.55 17.45
N ASP A 151 -10.64 -4.24 18.69
CA ASP A 151 -9.85 -3.06 19.00
C ASP A 151 -8.39 -3.21 18.50
N HIS A 152 -7.92 -2.29 17.70
CA HIS A 152 -6.53 -2.22 17.25
C HIS A 152 -5.78 -0.98 17.76
N TYR A 153 -6.42 -0.20 18.63
CA TYR A 153 -5.85 0.97 19.32
C TYR A 153 -5.58 0.71 20.81
N TYR A 154 -5.74 -0.53 21.27
CA TYR A 154 -5.46 -0.89 22.65
C TYR A 154 -4.04 -0.47 23.06
N ASP A 155 -3.85 -0.27 24.36
CA ASP A 155 -2.54 0.06 24.92
C ASP A 155 -1.63 -1.17 24.94
N HIS A 156 -0.65 -1.18 24.06
CA HIS A 156 0.28 -2.30 23.90
C HIS A 156 1.34 -2.41 25.01
N GLU A 157 1.39 -1.45 25.95
CA GLU A 157 2.24 -1.54 27.14
C GLU A 157 1.57 -2.39 28.25
N THR A 158 0.27 -2.57 28.16
CA THR A 158 -0.52 -3.30 29.17
C THR A 158 -0.85 -4.74 28.80
N VAL A 159 -0.31 -5.24 27.69
CA VAL A 159 -0.57 -6.60 27.19
C VAL A 159 0.44 -7.63 27.71
N PRO A 160 0.04 -8.92 27.82
CA PRO A 160 -1.28 -9.47 27.50
C PRO A 160 -2.31 -9.17 28.59
N ALA A 161 -3.52 -8.78 28.23
CA ALA A 161 -4.63 -8.58 29.15
C ALA A 161 -5.38 -9.90 29.46
N GLU A 162 -5.86 -10.05 30.69
CA GLU A 162 -6.63 -11.23 31.11
C GLU A 162 -7.95 -11.35 30.33
N GLY A 163 -8.29 -12.56 29.90
CA GLY A 163 -9.52 -12.82 29.13
C GLY A 163 -9.46 -12.36 27.67
N LYS A 164 -8.31 -11.85 27.21
CA LYS A 164 -8.10 -11.37 25.86
C LYS A 164 -7.18 -12.29 25.06
N TYR A 165 -7.32 -12.23 23.72
CA TYR A 165 -6.34 -12.77 22.78
C TYR A 165 -6.09 -11.76 21.65
N TYR A 166 -5.02 -11.94 20.90
CA TYR A 166 -4.56 -10.99 19.91
C TYR A 166 -4.48 -11.62 18.53
N LEU A 167 -5.18 -11.01 17.55
CA LEU A 167 -5.25 -11.52 16.19
C LEU A 167 -4.60 -10.50 15.21
N PRO A 168 -3.37 -10.74 14.75
CA PRO A 168 -2.77 -9.90 13.71
C PRO A 168 -3.43 -10.13 12.36
N VAL A 169 -3.95 -9.07 11.74
CA VAL A 169 -4.57 -9.10 10.40
C VAL A 169 -3.76 -8.23 9.46
N GLN A 170 -3.41 -8.77 8.30
CA GLN A 170 -2.67 -8.10 7.24
C GLN A 170 -3.15 -8.57 5.86
N CYS A 171 -2.42 -8.23 4.77
CA CYS A 171 -2.76 -8.76 3.45
C CYS A 171 -2.62 -10.28 3.45
N MET A 172 -3.68 -10.97 3.04
CA MET A 172 -3.75 -12.44 3.02
C MET A 172 -3.06 -13.05 1.80
N GLN A 173 -2.54 -12.26 0.87
CA GLN A 173 -1.87 -12.73 -0.36
C GLN A 173 -2.66 -13.85 -1.07
N CYS A 174 -3.94 -13.60 -1.29
CA CYS A 174 -4.91 -14.55 -1.84
C CYS A 174 -4.46 -15.17 -3.16
N ASP A 175 -4.79 -16.44 -3.42
CA ASP A 175 -4.57 -17.09 -4.72
C ASP A 175 -5.66 -16.68 -5.73
N ASP A 176 -6.88 -16.39 -5.23
CA ASP A 176 -7.93 -15.73 -6.03
C ASP A 176 -8.18 -14.30 -5.54
N PRO A 177 -7.29 -13.32 -5.86
CA PRO A 177 -7.31 -12.00 -5.27
C PRO A 177 -8.39 -11.09 -5.88
N PRO A 178 -9.51 -10.78 -5.19
CA PRO A 178 -10.55 -9.92 -5.73
C PRO A 178 -10.06 -8.50 -5.99
N CYS A 179 -9.05 -8.07 -5.26
CA CYS A 179 -8.43 -6.77 -5.44
C CYS A 179 -7.62 -6.62 -6.75
N VAL A 180 -7.13 -7.72 -7.33
CA VAL A 180 -6.52 -7.75 -8.66
C VAL A 180 -7.60 -7.62 -9.71
N LYS A 181 -8.67 -8.44 -9.60
CA LYS A 181 -9.80 -8.43 -10.53
C LYS A 181 -10.50 -7.06 -10.60
N ALA A 182 -10.52 -6.33 -9.50
CA ALA A 182 -11.16 -5.03 -9.40
C ALA A 182 -10.32 -3.86 -9.99
N CYS A 183 -9.07 -4.09 -10.39
CA CYS A 183 -8.19 -3.02 -10.85
C CYS A 183 -8.44 -2.68 -12.32
N PRO A 184 -9.01 -1.50 -12.68
CA PRO A 184 -9.38 -1.18 -14.06
C PRO A 184 -8.17 -0.93 -14.98
N VAL A 185 -6.99 -0.69 -14.41
CA VAL A 185 -5.75 -0.41 -15.15
C VAL A 185 -4.69 -1.49 -14.94
N GLU A 186 -5.04 -2.60 -14.31
CA GLU A 186 -4.14 -3.72 -14.04
C GLU A 186 -2.85 -3.34 -13.26
N ALA A 187 -2.89 -2.24 -12.49
CA ALA A 187 -1.75 -1.79 -11.68
C ALA A 187 -1.40 -2.73 -10.51
N THR A 188 -2.15 -3.80 -10.32
CA THR A 188 -1.90 -4.82 -9.30
C THR A 188 -2.13 -6.20 -9.90
N TRP A 189 -1.21 -7.11 -9.63
CA TRP A 189 -1.24 -8.50 -10.12
C TRP A 189 -0.59 -9.44 -9.12
N MET A 190 -0.63 -10.73 -9.37
CA MET A 190 0.10 -11.73 -8.61
C MET A 190 1.37 -12.13 -9.36
N GLU A 191 2.50 -12.07 -8.69
CA GLU A 191 3.79 -12.52 -9.18
C GLU A 191 3.92 -14.06 -9.12
N PRO A 192 4.85 -14.68 -9.86
CA PRO A 192 5.06 -16.13 -9.83
C PRO A 192 5.33 -16.72 -8.44
N ASP A 193 5.95 -15.96 -7.53
CA ASP A 193 6.19 -16.36 -6.13
C ASP A 193 4.94 -16.22 -5.24
N GLY A 194 3.77 -16.00 -5.85
CA GLY A 194 2.49 -15.89 -5.16
C GLY A 194 2.23 -14.55 -4.48
N VAL A 195 3.14 -13.59 -4.59
CA VAL A 195 2.98 -12.27 -3.95
C VAL A 195 2.15 -11.35 -4.83
N VAL A 196 1.06 -10.85 -4.30
CA VAL A 196 0.27 -9.80 -4.97
C VAL A 196 0.96 -8.45 -4.77
N VAL A 197 1.28 -7.78 -5.85
CA VAL A 197 2.03 -6.53 -5.89
C VAL A 197 1.20 -5.35 -6.42
N VAL A 198 1.74 -4.14 -6.28
CA VAL A 198 1.18 -2.92 -6.85
C VAL A 198 2.30 -2.13 -7.53
N ASP A 199 2.09 -1.76 -8.78
CA ASP A 199 2.91 -0.75 -9.44
C ASP A 199 2.40 0.64 -9.07
N TYR A 200 3.15 1.33 -8.21
CA TYR A 200 2.78 2.66 -7.72
C TYR A 200 2.85 3.73 -8.81
N ASP A 201 3.65 3.52 -9.85
CA ASP A 201 3.73 4.46 -10.98
C ASP A 201 2.53 4.30 -11.94
N TRP A 202 1.90 3.11 -11.96
CA TRP A 202 0.75 2.81 -12.80
C TRP A 202 -0.61 2.95 -12.07
N CYS A 203 -0.58 2.96 -10.73
CA CYS A 203 -1.79 3.09 -9.90
C CYS A 203 -2.44 4.47 -10.08
N ILE A 204 -3.70 4.52 -10.51
CA ILE A 204 -4.48 5.74 -10.67
C ILE A 204 -5.24 6.16 -9.41
N GLY A 205 -5.14 5.40 -8.31
CA GLY A 205 -5.77 5.74 -7.04
C GLY A 205 -7.29 5.64 -6.98
N CYS A 206 -7.93 4.89 -7.87
CA CYS A 206 -9.40 4.74 -7.90
C CYS A 206 -9.98 4.03 -6.67
N ARG A 207 -9.18 3.34 -5.87
CA ARG A 207 -9.52 2.64 -4.62
C ARG A 207 -10.47 1.44 -4.76
N TYR A 208 -10.83 1.01 -5.96
CA TYR A 208 -11.69 -0.17 -6.15
C TYR A 208 -11.10 -1.43 -5.50
N CYS A 209 -9.79 -1.59 -5.52
CA CYS A 209 -9.10 -2.68 -4.84
C CYS A 209 -9.22 -2.63 -3.30
N MET A 210 -9.46 -1.45 -2.70
CA MET A 210 -9.74 -1.33 -1.27
C MET A 210 -11.14 -1.86 -0.94
N THR A 211 -12.14 -1.44 -1.73
CA THR A 211 -13.53 -1.89 -1.56
C THR A 211 -13.68 -3.40 -1.81
N ALA A 212 -12.91 -3.95 -2.77
CA ALA A 212 -12.93 -5.37 -3.09
C ALA A 212 -12.22 -6.25 -2.05
N CYS A 213 -11.36 -5.69 -1.20
CA CYS A 213 -10.58 -6.46 -0.24
C CYS A 213 -11.40 -6.72 1.04
N PRO A 214 -11.80 -7.97 1.36
CA PRO A 214 -12.59 -8.26 2.54
C PRO A 214 -11.79 -8.18 3.86
N TYR A 215 -10.47 -8.01 3.77
CA TYR A 215 -9.55 -7.96 4.92
C TYR A 215 -9.09 -6.54 5.27
N TRP A 216 -9.56 -5.50 4.54
CA TRP A 216 -9.13 -4.10 4.70
C TRP A 216 -7.60 -3.92 4.65
N ALA A 217 -6.93 -4.75 3.87
CA ALA A 217 -5.47 -4.80 3.82
C ALA A 217 -4.85 -3.90 2.74
N ARG A 218 -5.65 -3.00 2.17
CA ARG A 218 -5.19 -2.01 1.20
C ARG A 218 -5.42 -0.61 1.75
N HIS A 219 -4.38 0.21 1.68
CA HIS A 219 -4.35 1.55 2.26
C HIS A 219 -4.10 2.57 1.16
N PHE A 220 -4.75 3.72 1.26
CA PHE A 220 -4.59 4.81 0.29
C PHE A 220 -3.79 5.96 0.90
N ASN A 221 -2.83 6.46 0.16
CA ASN A 221 -2.02 7.61 0.56
C ASN A 221 -2.79 8.91 0.29
N TRP A 222 -3.46 9.43 1.31
CA TRP A 222 -4.19 10.70 1.25
C TRP A 222 -3.24 11.90 1.23
N THR A 223 -2.09 11.75 1.86
CA THR A 223 -0.97 12.69 1.89
C THR A 223 0.28 12.01 1.34
N GLU A 224 1.35 12.75 1.12
CA GLU A 224 2.66 12.14 0.88
C GLU A 224 3.15 11.54 2.21
N PRO A 225 3.66 10.30 2.23
CA PRO A 225 4.22 9.72 3.45
C PRO A 225 5.40 10.54 3.96
N GLU A 226 5.30 11.03 5.20
CA GLU A 226 6.38 11.74 5.87
C GLU A 226 7.23 10.75 6.66
N ILE A 227 8.52 10.70 6.35
CA ILE A 227 9.49 9.78 6.97
C ILE A 227 10.75 10.60 7.27
N PRO A 228 11.21 10.63 8.53
CA PRO A 228 12.49 11.22 8.87
C PRO A 228 13.62 10.60 8.06
N ALA A 229 14.54 11.40 7.54
CA ALA A 229 15.61 10.92 6.66
C ALA A 229 16.48 9.83 7.31
N GLU A 230 16.71 9.95 8.62
CA GLU A 230 17.47 9.02 9.44
C GLU A 230 16.74 7.69 9.69
N GLU A 231 15.42 7.66 9.54
CA GLU A 231 14.61 6.44 9.70
C GLU A 231 14.28 5.78 8.36
N PHE A 232 14.71 6.37 7.27
CA PHE A 232 14.39 5.87 5.94
C PHE A 232 15.20 4.58 5.67
N ASN A 233 14.51 3.49 5.27
CA ASN A 233 15.19 2.28 4.80
C ASN A 233 15.70 2.51 3.37
N PRO A 234 17.04 2.58 3.17
CA PRO A 234 17.61 2.87 1.86
C PRO A 234 17.54 1.68 0.89
N ASN A 235 17.43 0.45 1.41
CA ASN A 235 17.34 -0.74 0.58
C ASN A 235 15.89 -0.93 0.12
N THR A 236 15.60 -0.56 -1.12
CA THR A 236 14.24 -0.54 -1.64
C THR A 236 14.06 -1.49 -2.82
N HIS A 237 12.82 -1.84 -3.10
CA HIS A 237 12.43 -2.65 -4.25
C HIS A 237 11.36 -1.92 -5.05
N TYR A 238 11.40 -1.99 -6.39
CA TYR A 238 10.49 -1.30 -7.29
C TYR A 238 9.01 -1.56 -6.96
N LEU A 239 8.61 -2.83 -6.79
CA LEU A 239 7.26 -3.25 -6.41
C LEU A 239 7.03 -3.32 -4.88
N GLY A 240 8.02 -2.93 -4.09
CA GLY A 240 8.02 -3.09 -2.64
C GLY A 240 7.97 -1.77 -1.87
N ASN A 241 8.98 -1.55 -1.06
CA ASN A 241 9.09 -0.48 -0.09
C ASN A 241 9.70 0.84 -0.61
N ARG A 242 9.81 1.01 -1.93
CA ARG A 242 10.27 2.30 -2.50
C ARG A 242 9.37 3.46 -2.07
N PRO A 243 9.86 4.72 -2.11
CA PRO A 243 9.05 5.88 -1.77
C PRO A 243 7.73 5.91 -2.56
N ARG A 244 6.62 6.06 -1.84
CA ARG A 244 5.30 6.24 -2.44
C ARG A 244 4.95 7.71 -2.52
N THR A 245 4.00 8.02 -3.39
CA THR A 245 3.45 9.35 -3.53
C THR A 245 2.02 9.39 -3.03
N LYS A 246 1.52 10.59 -2.75
CA LYS A 246 0.08 10.81 -2.58
C LYS A 246 -0.70 10.24 -3.77
N GLY A 247 -1.86 9.68 -3.52
CA GLY A 247 -2.80 9.25 -4.56
C GLY A 247 -2.65 7.80 -5.01
N VAL A 248 -1.77 7.01 -4.42
CA VAL A 248 -1.62 5.57 -4.73
C VAL A 248 -2.11 4.69 -3.59
N VAL A 249 -2.47 3.45 -3.93
CA VAL A 249 -2.82 2.42 -2.94
C VAL A 249 -1.60 1.57 -2.64
N GLU A 250 -1.38 1.27 -1.38
CA GLU A 250 -0.32 0.40 -0.92
C GLU A 250 -0.83 -0.74 -0.03
N LYS A 251 -0.02 -1.77 0.18
CA LYS A 251 -0.34 -2.93 1.01
C LYS A 251 0.90 -3.75 1.36
N CYS A 252 0.80 -4.69 2.28
CA CYS A 252 1.84 -5.67 2.54
C CYS A 252 2.19 -6.47 1.28
N HIS A 253 3.48 -6.56 0.97
CA HIS A 253 4.06 -7.31 -0.16
C HIS A 253 5.08 -8.35 0.33
N PHE A 254 4.92 -8.86 1.56
CA PHE A 254 5.83 -9.82 2.21
C PHE A 254 7.30 -9.36 2.25
N CYS A 255 7.54 -8.03 2.25
CA CYS A 255 8.89 -7.44 2.27
C CYS A 255 9.77 -7.96 1.11
N LEU A 256 9.36 -7.75 -0.16
CA LEU A 256 10.07 -8.23 -1.36
C LEU A 256 11.56 -7.94 -1.35
N GLN A 257 11.97 -6.76 -0.85
CA GLN A 257 13.37 -6.35 -0.69
C GLN A 257 14.17 -7.28 0.26
N ARG A 258 13.47 -8.08 1.05
CA ARG A 258 14.07 -9.05 1.98
C ARG A 258 13.86 -10.49 1.49
N THR A 259 12.64 -10.87 1.21
CA THR A 259 12.26 -12.25 0.96
C THR A 259 12.85 -12.80 -0.34
N ARG A 260 12.99 -11.96 -1.37
CA ARG A 260 13.62 -12.34 -2.64
C ARG A 260 15.15 -12.44 -2.58
N VAL A 261 15.76 -12.04 -1.47
CA VAL A 261 17.19 -12.24 -1.20
C VAL A 261 17.43 -13.21 -0.03
N GLY A 262 16.44 -14.04 0.31
CA GLY A 262 16.54 -15.11 1.30
C GLY A 262 16.43 -14.65 2.75
N ARG A 263 15.98 -13.42 3.03
CA ARG A 263 15.75 -12.91 4.39
C ARG A 263 14.29 -13.07 4.79
N GLN A 264 14.03 -13.17 6.08
CA GLN A 264 12.67 -13.22 6.62
C GLN A 264 11.99 -11.85 6.56
N PRO A 265 10.62 -11.79 6.49
CA PRO A 265 9.89 -10.55 6.67
C PRO A 265 10.22 -9.86 8.00
N ALA A 266 10.31 -8.53 8.00
CA ALA A 266 10.68 -7.77 9.20
C ALA A 266 9.73 -8.01 10.38
N CYS A 267 8.45 -8.19 10.12
CA CYS A 267 7.45 -8.47 11.16
C CYS A 267 7.61 -9.86 11.80
N LEU A 268 8.24 -10.81 11.12
CA LEU A 268 8.57 -12.11 11.68
C LEU A 268 9.82 -12.00 12.57
N GLU A 269 10.87 -11.37 12.05
CA GLU A 269 12.14 -11.21 12.82
C GLU A 269 11.92 -10.41 14.12
N ALA A 270 11.00 -9.45 14.11
CA ALA A 270 10.71 -8.62 15.28
C ALA A 270 9.70 -9.25 16.25
N CYS A 271 9.14 -10.42 15.95
CA CYS A 271 8.15 -11.04 16.82
C CYS A 271 8.81 -11.66 18.08
N PRO A 272 8.60 -11.09 19.28
CA PRO A 272 9.32 -11.57 20.47
C PRO A 272 8.84 -12.94 20.96
N THR A 273 7.63 -13.35 20.56
CA THR A 273 7.02 -14.62 20.98
C THR A 273 7.19 -15.74 19.96
N GLY A 274 7.77 -15.45 18.78
CA GLY A 274 7.86 -16.44 17.71
C GLY A 274 6.52 -16.87 17.12
N ALA A 275 5.45 -16.09 17.30
CA ALA A 275 4.13 -16.43 16.83
C ALA A 275 4.00 -16.51 15.29
N ARG A 276 5.00 -16.04 14.55
CA ARG A 276 4.94 -15.86 13.10
C ARG A 276 5.82 -16.85 12.38
N VAL A 277 5.27 -17.49 11.35
CA VAL A 277 5.99 -18.41 10.47
C VAL A 277 5.79 -17.99 9.02
N PHE A 278 6.86 -18.01 8.24
CA PHE A 278 6.84 -17.67 6.82
C PHE A 278 7.72 -18.67 6.07
N GLY A 279 7.28 -19.09 4.89
CA GLY A 279 8.07 -20.06 4.13
C GLY A 279 7.49 -20.35 2.74
N ASN A 280 8.18 -21.29 2.07
CA ASN A 280 7.79 -21.78 0.77
C ASN A 280 6.74 -22.91 0.90
N LEU A 281 5.56 -22.70 0.32
CA LEU A 281 4.49 -23.70 0.30
C LEU A 281 4.79 -24.89 -0.60
N LEU A 282 5.73 -24.74 -1.55
CA LEU A 282 6.13 -25.82 -2.47
C LEU A 282 7.25 -26.71 -1.89
N ASP A 283 7.93 -26.26 -0.82
CA ASP A 283 8.96 -27.04 -0.16
C ASP A 283 8.33 -27.93 0.93
N PRO A 284 8.34 -29.27 0.75
CA PRO A 284 7.77 -30.20 1.73
C PRO A 284 8.44 -30.14 3.12
N GLN A 285 9.67 -29.64 3.19
CA GLN A 285 10.44 -29.57 4.44
C GLN A 285 10.30 -28.19 5.12
N SER A 286 9.60 -27.23 4.52
CA SER A 286 9.41 -25.92 5.13
C SER A 286 8.52 -26.01 6.38
N GLU A 287 8.84 -25.22 7.40
CA GLU A 287 8.08 -25.17 8.66
C GLU A 287 6.60 -24.90 8.44
N ILE A 288 6.26 -24.00 7.50
CA ILE A 288 4.85 -23.71 7.20
C ILE A 288 4.13 -24.95 6.68
N ARG A 289 4.77 -25.80 5.88
CA ARG A 289 4.18 -27.06 5.40
C ARG A 289 3.94 -28.03 6.54
N TRP A 290 4.88 -28.11 7.48
CA TRP A 290 4.72 -28.93 8.67
C TRP A 290 3.52 -28.47 9.50
N ILE A 291 3.36 -27.15 9.73
CA ILE A 291 2.22 -26.57 10.44
C ILE A 291 0.92 -26.94 9.76
N LEU A 292 0.82 -26.74 8.43
CA LEU A 292 -0.40 -27.06 7.67
C LEU A 292 -0.81 -28.53 7.71
N GLN A 293 0.16 -29.42 7.96
CA GLN A 293 -0.09 -30.86 8.06
C GLN A 293 -0.39 -31.37 9.47
N ASN A 294 0.12 -30.67 10.51
CA ASN A 294 0.17 -31.21 11.86
C ASN A 294 -0.60 -30.37 12.89
N LYS A 295 -1.02 -29.15 12.57
CA LYS A 295 -1.74 -28.25 13.47
C LYS A 295 -3.17 -28.01 12.98
N THR A 296 -4.02 -27.58 13.90
CA THR A 296 -5.36 -27.10 13.55
C THR A 296 -5.23 -25.71 12.97
N VAL A 297 -5.42 -25.60 11.65
CA VAL A 297 -5.28 -24.34 10.92
C VAL A 297 -6.63 -23.86 10.42
N PHE A 298 -6.78 -22.53 10.31
CA PHE A 298 -7.95 -21.91 9.67
C PHE A 298 -7.52 -20.64 8.91
N ARG A 299 -8.35 -20.21 7.99
CA ARG A 299 -8.21 -18.95 7.26
C ARG A 299 -9.38 -18.04 7.57
N LEU A 300 -9.17 -16.74 7.53
CA LEU A 300 -10.24 -15.77 7.73
C LEU A 300 -11.12 -15.68 6.49
N LYS A 301 -12.45 -15.64 6.69
CA LYS A 301 -13.46 -15.42 5.64
C LYS A 301 -13.31 -16.42 4.47
N GLU A 302 -13.13 -17.70 4.76
CA GLU A 302 -13.00 -18.76 3.76
C GLU A 302 -14.21 -18.84 2.83
N GLU A 303 -15.40 -18.53 3.35
CA GLU A 303 -16.67 -18.51 2.62
C GLU A 303 -16.69 -17.54 1.43
N LEU A 304 -15.76 -16.59 1.38
CA LEU A 304 -15.64 -15.64 0.27
C LEU A 304 -14.81 -16.16 -0.92
N GLY A 305 -14.22 -17.35 -0.81
CA GLY A 305 -13.51 -18.02 -1.90
C GLY A 305 -12.28 -17.27 -2.41
N THR A 306 -11.66 -16.42 -1.60
CA THR A 306 -10.47 -15.66 -2.01
C THR A 306 -9.17 -16.43 -1.89
N GLU A 307 -9.21 -17.62 -1.31
CA GLU A 307 -8.08 -18.54 -1.13
C GLU A 307 -6.83 -17.90 -0.50
N PRO A 308 -6.91 -17.42 0.77
CA PRO A 308 -5.78 -16.84 1.46
C PRO A 308 -4.57 -17.78 1.55
N LYS A 309 -3.36 -17.26 1.29
CA LYS A 309 -2.07 -17.92 1.62
C LYS A 309 -1.57 -17.49 3.00
N PHE A 310 -2.49 -17.19 3.88
CA PHE A 310 -2.25 -16.75 5.23
C PHE A 310 -3.15 -17.55 6.19
N TRP A 311 -2.53 -18.27 7.10
CA TRP A 311 -3.21 -19.16 8.04
C TRP A 311 -3.05 -18.67 9.48
N TYR A 312 -4.00 -19.05 10.27
CA TYR A 312 -3.95 -18.96 11.72
C TYR A 312 -4.00 -20.38 12.29
N TYR A 313 -3.31 -20.61 13.38
CA TYR A 313 -3.30 -21.91 14.03
C TYR A 313 -3.19 -21.78 15.55
N THR A 314 -3.52 -22.86 16.22
CA THR A 314 -3.38 -23.09 17.66
C THR A 314 -2.50 -24.32 17.90
N ASP A 315 -1.98 -24.44 19.11
CA ASP A 315 -1.15 -25.59 19.54
C ASP A 315 -1.98 -26.83 19.88
#